data_2720d6f7f1fb1a139d13ac4fe95961ef
#
_entry.id   2720d6f7f1fb1a139d13ac4fe95961ef
#
_cell.length_a   1.000
_cell.length_b   1.000
_cell.length_c   1.000
_cell.angle_alpha   90.00
_cell.angle_beta   90.00
_cell.angle_gamma   90.00
#
_symmetry.space_group_name_H-M   'P 1'
#
loop_
_entity.id
_entity.type
_entity.pdbx_description
1 polymer ?
#
loop_
_entity_poly.entity_id
_entity_poly.type
_entity_poly.pdbx_seq_one_letter_code
_entity_poly.pdbx_strand_id
1 'polypeptide(L)'
;NGSGKTTIIRLMLGVLSLHSGDVRIDGKNVKQYKPKELAKKVAVMTQEHEIGLDFTVKEIVATGRYPYQNSMLFRESSKQDEQVIEKVMKQTNVWKYRNQSFTALSGGEKQRVLLAKALAQEPTVLLLDEPTNHLDIRHSMELLDLLKHLQCENQLTILAILHDLNIASLYADHIGLLRDGELQGIYNGFKNEHEKDFSEVYEVQMEFQQHPKVAKNQIFLLPQFLQKRKKHTLKNYV
;
A
#
# COMPACT_ATOMS: atom_id res chain seq x y z
N ASN A 1 0.87 8.75 -13.75
CA ASN A 1 0.21 7.48 -14.13
C ASN A 1 1.05 6.81 -15.23
N GLY A 2 1.07 5.45 -15.29
CA GLY A 2 1.79 4.73 -16.35
C GLY A 2 3.24 4.35 -16.02
N SER A 3 3.79 4.74 -14.87
CA SER A 3 5.18 4.42 -14.47
C SER A 3 5.47 2.95 -14.13
N GLY A 4 4.50 2.04 -14.30
CA GLY A 4 4.71 0.60 -14.09
C GLY A 4 4.46 0.09 -12.66
N LYS A 5 3.93 0.90 -11.72
CA LYS A 5 3.72 0.52 -10.32
C LYS A 5 2.84 -0.73 -10.15
N THR A 6 1.66 -0.74 -10.75
CA THR A 6 0.76 -1.90 -10.73
C THR A 6 1.36 -3.11 -11.46
N THR A 7 2.21 -2.88 -12.48
CA THR A 7 2.94 -3.95 -13.17
C THR A 7 3.89 -4.67 -12.21
N ILE A 8 4.60 -3.94 -11.34
CA ILE A 8 5.47 -4.55 -10.31
C ILE A 8 4.65 -5.47 -9.39
N ILE A 9 3.49 -5.02 -8.90
CA ILE A 9 2.61 -5.85 -8.08
C ILE A 9 2.22 -7.13 -8.83
N ARG A 10 1.81 -7.03 -10.09
CA ARG A 10 1.44 -8.20 -10.91
C ARG A 10 2.60 -9.16 -11.16
N LEU A 11 3.82 -8.65 -11.31
CA LEU A 11 5.03 -9.46 -11.41
C LEU A 11 5.34 -10.19 -10.09
N MET A 12 5.19 -9.50 -8.96
CA MET A 12 5.40 -10.10 -7.63
C MET A 12 4.37 -11.19 -7.30
N LEU A 13 3.16 -11.06 -7.82
CA LEU A 13 2.11 -12.09 -7.70
C LEU A 13 2.28 -13.25 -8.69
N GLY A 14 3.27 -13.20 -9.57
CA GLY A 14 3.46 -14.20 -10.63
C GLY A 14 2.36 -14.19 -11.70
N VAL A 15 1.52 -13.15 -11.76
CA VAL A 15 0.45 -12.99 -12.77
C VAL A 15 1.04 -12.63 -14.12
N LEU A 16 2.13 -11.86 -14.14
CA LEU A 16 2.89 -11.54 -15.33
C LEU A 16 4.21 -12.30 -15.35
N SER A 17 4.62 -12.73 -16.55
CA SER A 17 5.91 -13.39 -16.76
C SER A 17 7.03 -12.35 -16.87
N LEU A 18 8.14 -12.58 -16.17
CA LEU A 18 9.36 -11.82 -16.33
C LEU A 18 10.07 -12.22 -17.64
N HIS A 19 10.59 -11.25 -18.39
CA HIS A 19 11.48 -11.50 -19.52
C HIS A 19 12.88 -11.91 -19.05
N SER A 20 13.35 -11.32 -17.94
CA SER A 20 14.65 -11.61 -17.33
C SER A 20 14.58 -11.40 -15.81
N GLY A 21 15.54 -11.94 -15.09
CA GLY A 21 15.58 -11.87 -13.62
C GLY A 21 14.59 -12.80 -12.93
N ASP A 22 14.42 -12.62 -11.62
CA ASP A 22 13.50 -13.38 -10.80
C ASP A 22 12.90 -12.53 -9.66
N VAL A 23 11.75 -12.96 -9.17
CA VAL A 23 11.14 -12.47 -7.93
C VAL A 23 11.18 -13.60 -6.91
N ARG A 24 11.70 -13.31 -5.72
CA ARG A 24 11.77 -14.28 -4.62
C ARG A 24 11.00 -13.81 -3.41
N ILE A 25 10.29 -14.74 -2.79
CA ILE A 25 9.60 -14.55 -1.52
C ILE A 25 10.07 -15.66 -0.60
N ASP A 26 10.53 -15.30 0.60
CA ASP A 26 11.16 -16.23 1.55
C ASP A 26 12.29 -17.06 0.88
N GLY A 27 13.11 -16.43 0.01
CA GLY A 27 14.22 -17.07 -0.70
C GLY A 27 13.81 -17.96 -1.88
N LYS A 28 12.53 -18.30 -2.07
CA LYS A 28 12.00 -19.14 -3.14
C LYS A 28 11.44 -18.31 -4.28
N ASN A 29 11.76 -18.66 -5.54
CA ASN A 29 11.23 -17.99 -6.71
C ASN A 29 9.70 -18.13 -6.77
N VAL A 30 8.98 -17.03 -7.08
CA VAL A 30 7.50 -17.00 -7.13
C VAL A 30 6.93 -18.01 -8.12
N LYS A 31 7.63 -18.31 -9.21
CA LYS A 31 7.21 -19.33 -10.20
C LYS A 31 7.23 -20.76 -9.66
N GLN A 32 7.91 -21.02 -8.57
CA GLN A 32 8.01 -22.33 -7.93
C GLN A 32 6.90 -22.59 -6.90
N TYR A 33 6.13 -21.58 -6.55
CA TYR A 33 4.98 -21.74 -5.66
C TYR A 33 3.76 -22.23 -6.44
N LYS A 34 3.00 -23.13 -5.82
CA LYS A 34 1.63 -23.36 -6.27
C LYS A 34 0.78 -22.11 -5.96
N PRO A 35 -0.24 -21.79 -6.75
CA PRO A 35 -1.04 -20.58 -6.52
C PRO A 35 -1.57 -20.41 -5.10
N LYS A 36 -2.09 -21.49 -4.50
CA LYS A 36 -2.58 -21.48 -3.10
C LYS A 36 -1.47 -21.27 -2.08
N GLU A 37 -0.27 -21.79 -2.33
CA GLU A 37 0.89 -21.60 -1.45
C GLU A 37 1.35 -20.14 -1.49
N LEU A 38 1.43 -19.56 -2.68
CA LEU A 38 1.77 -18.15 -2.84
C LEU A 38 0.74 -17.25 -2.17
N ALA A 39 -0.56 -17.55 -2.35
CA ALA A 39 -1.65 -16.79 -1.73
C ALA A 39 -1.68 -16.86 -0.19
N LYS A 40 -1.02 -17.83 0.43
CA LYS A 40 -0.78 -17.87 1.89
C LYS A 40 0.41 -17.01 2.32
N LYS A 41 1.27 -16.59 1.40
CA LYS A 41 2.47 -15.80 1.68
C LYS A 41 2.28 -14.33 1.31
N VAL A 42 1.58 -14.08 0.21
CA VAL A 42 1.39 -12.74 -0.35
C VAL A 42 -0.08 -12.43 -0.42
N ALA A 43 -0.50 -11.40 0.28
CA ALA A 43 -1.81 -10.81 0.11
C ALA A 43 -1.69 -9.48 -0.64
N VAL A 44 -2.71 -9.15 -1.39
CA VAL A 44 -2.80 -7.89 -2.11
C VAL A 44 -4.08 -7.16 -1.75
N MET A 45 -3.96 -5.87 -1.49
CA MET A 45 -5.07 -4.94 -1.40
C MET A 45 -5.01 -4.05 -2.63
N THR A 46 -5.86 -4.37 -3.60
CA THR A 46 -6.03 -3.57 -4.82
C THR A 46 -7.09 -2.51 -4.60
N GLN A 47 -7.05 -1.47 -5.42
CA GLN A 47 -8.14 -0.52 -5.56
C GLN A 47 -9.34 -1.30 -6.14
N GLU A 48 -10.28 -1.71 -5.28
CA GLU A 48 -11.41 -2.52 -5.74
C GLU A 48 -12.42 -1.69 -6.52
N HIS A 49 -12.70 -2.22 -7.68
CA HIS A 49 -13.86 -1.87 -8.46
C HIS A 49 -15.11 -2.52 -7.80
N GLU A 50 -16.23 -1.87 -7.95
CA GLU A 50 -17.52 -2.20 -7.35
C GLU A 50 -17.76 -3.71 -7.19
N ILE A 51 -17.88 -4.15 -5.94
CA ILE A 51 -18.42 -5.47 -5.63
C ILE A 51 -19.91 -5.36 -5.91
N GLY A 52 -20.32 -5.80 -7.11
CA GLY A 52 -21.70 -5.69 -7.60
C GLY A 52 -22.71 -6.59 -6.87
N LEU A 53 -22.32 -7.27 -5.81
CA LEU A 53 -23.16 -8.16 -5.00
C LEU A 53 -23.25 -7.62 -3.57
N ASP A 54 -24.41 -7.83 -2.96
CA ASP A 54 -24.71 -7.36 -1.59
C ASP A 54 -24.18 -8.35 -0.55
N PHE A 55 -22.84 -8.38 -0.40
CA PHE A 55 -22.17 -9.18 0.63
C PHE A 55 -22.07 -8.42 1.95
N THR A 56 -22.20 -9.14 3.06
CA THR A 56 -21.88 -8.63 4.37
C THR A 56 -20.37 -8.42 4.52
N VAL A 57 -19.98 -7.53 5.42
CA VAL A 57 -18.56 -7.28 5.76
C VAL A 57 -17.85 -8.58 6.16
N LYS A 58 -18.50 -9.45 6.96
CA LYS A 58 -17.93 -10.74 7.36
C LYS A 58 -17.69 -11.66 6.17
N GLU A 59 -18.64 -11.75 5.23
CA GLU A 59 -18.49 -12.55 4.02
C GLU A 59 -17.32 -12.08 3.15
N ILE A 60 -17.17 -10.76 2.97
CA ILE A 60 -16.00 -10.20 2.27
C ILE A 60 -14.69 -10.62 2.93
N VAL A 61 -14.58 -10.47 4.26
CA VAL A 61 -13.35 -10.85 4.98
C VAL A 61 -13.11 -12.36 4.89
N ALA A 62 -14.17 -13.18 4.97
CA ALA A 62 -14.07 -14.63 4.87
C ALA A 62 -13.49 -15.10 3.54
N THR A 63 -13.65 -14.35 2.44
CA THR A 63 -12.99 -14.68 1.15
C THR A 63 -11.48 -14.74 1.26
N GLY A 64 -10.87 -14.01 2.22
CA GLY A 64 -9.45 -14.08 2.51
C GLY A 64 -8.98 -15.47 2.98
N ARG A 65 -9.89 -16.32 3.46
CA ARG A 65 -9.57 -17.70 3.88
C ARG A 65 -9.55 -18.72 2.74
N TYR A 66 -9.89 -18.30 1.51
CA TYR A 66 -9.93 -19.19 0.34
C TYR A 66 -8.65 -20.03 0.13
N PRO A 67 -7.42 -19.54 0.33
CA PRO A 67 -6.22 -20.35 0.17
C PRO A 67 -6.12 -21.56 1.14
N TYR A 68 -6.87 -21.53 2.24
CA TYR A 68 -6.87 -22.58 3.27
C TYR A 68 -7.94 -23.65 3.04
N GLN A 69 -8.90 -23.40 2.15
CA GLN A 69 -9.98 -24.35 1.85
C GLN A 69 -9.50 -25.49 0.96
N ASN A 70 -9.80 -26.74 1.36
CA ASN A 70 -9.32 -27.94 0.68
C ASN A 70 -10.23 -28.44 -0.47
N SER A 71 -11.45 -27.93 -0.60
CA SER A 71 -12.39 -28.32 -1.68
C SER A 71 -13.19 -27.12 -2.20
N MET A 72 -13.56 -27.19 -3.50
CA MET A 72 -14.44 -26.20 -4.15
C MET A 72 -15.92 -26.28 -3.71
N LEU A 73 -16.31 -27.31 -2.98
CA LEU A 73 -17.68 -27.49 -2.51
C LEU A 73 -17.82 -26.81 -1.15
N PHE A 74 -18.76 -25.90 -1.06
CA PHE A 74 -19.22 -25.14 0.12
C PHE A 74 -19.01 -25.91 1.43
N ARG A 75 -17.88 -25.63 2.09
CA ARG A 75 -17.67 -26.12 3.46
C ARG A 75 -17.91 -24.96 4.40
N GLU A 76 -18.66 -25.22 5.44
CA GLU A 76 -18.75 -24.32 6.58
C GLU A 76 -17.32 -23.90 6.99
N SER A 77 -17.10 -22.61 7.26
CA SER A 77 -15.81 -22.10 7.73
C SER A 77 -15.38 -22.91 8.96
N SER A 78 -14.13 -23.35 8.97
CA SER A 78 -13.60 -24.05 10.14
C SER A 78 -13.65 -23.15 11.37
N LYS A 79 -13.69 -23.72 12.59
CA LYS A 79 -13.58 -22.92 13.83
C LYS A 79 -12.33 -22.05 13.83
N GLN A 80 -11.24 -22.53 13.22
CA GLN A 80 -10.00 -21.77 13.07
C GLN A 80 -10.19 -20.58 12.12
N ASP A 81 -10.89 -20.75 11.00
CA ASP A 81 -11.15 -19.65 10.06
C ASP A 81 -12.01 -18.56 10.72
N GLU A 82 -13.04 -18.95 11.48
CA GLU A 82 -13.88 -18.01 12.23
C GLU A 82 -13.05 -17.19 13.23
N GLN A 83 -12.13 -17.82 13.96
CA GLN A 83 -11.24 -17.13 14.89
C GLN A 83 -10.31 -16.14 14.19
N VAL A 84 -9.74 -16.50 13.03
CA VAL A 84 -8.90 -15.62 12.23
C VAL A 84 -9.72 -14.43 11.72
N ILE A 85 -10.91 -14.67 11.16
CA ILE A 85 -11.81 -13.64 10.65
C ILE A 85 -12.15 -12.64 11.77
N GLU A 86 -12.57 -13.15 12.94
CA GLU A 86 -12.90 -12.29 14.09
C GLU A 86 -11.69 -11.46 14.53
N LYS A 87 -10.50 -12.08 14.64
CA LYS A 87 -9.24 -11.43 15.03
C LYS A 87 -8.93 -10.26 14.09
N VAL A 88 -8.87 -10.51 12.78
CA VAL A 88 -8.47 -9.46 11.81
C VAL A 88 -9.51 -8.36 11.71
N MET A 89 -10.79 -8.68 11.83
CA MET A 89 -11.85 -7.69 11.86
C MET A 89 -11.80 -6.79 13.10
N LYS A 90 -11.39 -7.32 14.25
CA LYS A 90 -11.13 -6.53 15.47
C LYS A 90 -9.88 -5.66 15.31
N GLN A 91 -8.79 -6.20 14.78
CA GLN A 91 -7.56 -5.45 14.52
C GLN A 91 -7.78 -4.26 13.58
N THR A 92 -8.64 -4.41 12.57
CA THR A 92 -8.96 -3.35 11.61
C THR A 92 -10.15 -2.48 12.02
N ASN A 93 -10.72 -2.67 13.22
CA ASN A 93 -11.87 -1.93 13.76
C ASN A 93 -13.16 -2.05 12.92
N VAL A 94 -13.36 -3.18 12.21
CA VAL A 94 -14.56 -3.41 11.39
C VAL A 94 -15.52 -4.46 11.97
N TRP A 95 -15.19 -5.08 13.11
CA TRP A 95 -16.03 -6.12 13.73
C TRP A 95 -17.46 -5.66 14.02
N LYS A 96 -17.65 -4.40 14.40
CA LYS A 96 -18.99 -3.83 14.66
C LYS A 96 -19.89 -3.81 13.43
N TYR A 97 -19.32 -3.83 12.22
CA TYR A 97 -20.04 -3.80 10.96
C TYR A 97 -20.24 -5.19 10.33
N ARG A 98 -19.84 -6.29 11.01
CA ARG A 98 -19.77 -7.64 10.44
C ARG A 98 -21.01 -8.14 9.69
N ASN A 99 -22.20 -7.72 10.13
CA ASN A 99 -23.49 -8.10 9.55
C ASN A 99 -24.07 -7.02 8.61
N GLN A 100 -23.38 -5.91 8.41
CA GLN A 100 -23.82 -4.86 7.50
C GLN A 100 -23.38 -5.18 6.07
N SER A 101 -24.14 -4.66 5.10
CA SER A 101 -23.72 -4.68 3.69
C SER A 101 -22.44 -3.87 3.51
N PHE A 102 -21.48 -4.42 2.75
CA PHE A 102 -20.26 -3.73 2.39
C PHE A 102 -20.53 -2.43 1.61
N THR A 103 -21.57 -2.42 0.79
CA THR A 103 -21.94 -1.25 -0.03
C THR A 103 -22.37 -0.06 0.81
N ALA A 104 -22.92 -0.29 2.01
CA ALA A 104 -23.40 0.75 2.92
C ALA A 104 -22.29 1.46 3.68
N LEU A 105 -21.04 0.98 3.62
CA LEU A 105 -19.91 1.55 4.35
C LEU A 105 -19.34 2.80 3.67
N SER A 106 -18.77 3.69 4.48
CA SER A 106 -17.92 4.79 4.00
C SER A 106 -16.64 4.30 3.32
N GLY A 107 -15.99 5.14 2.53
CA GLY A 107 -14.74 4.78 1.83
C GLY A 107 -13.64 4.28 2.79
N GLY A 108 -13.44 4.96 3.93
CA GLY A 108 -12.46 4.55 4.93
C GLY A 108 -12.79 3.21 5.62
N GLU A 109 -14.08 2.95 5.87
CA GLU A 109 -14.53 1.66 6.41
C GLU A 109 -14.34 0.53 5.39
N LYS A 110 -14.66 0.78 4.12
CA LYS A 110 -14.40 -0.17 3.02
C LYS A 110 -12.92 -0.53 2.93
N GLN A 111 -12.02 0.45 2.99
CA GLN A 111 -10.57 0.20 2.97
C GLN A 111 -10.12 -0.68 4.15
N ARG A 112 -10.66 -0.45 5.35
CA ARG A 112 -10.38 -1.29 6.54
C ARG A 112 -10.91 -2.72 6.39
N VAL A 113 -12.06 -2.92 5.72
CA VAL A 113 -12.60 -4.24 5.40
C VAL A 113 -11.71 -4.96 4.39
N LEU A 114 -11.25 -4.29 3.35
CA LEU A 114 -10.32 -4.86 2.36
C LEU A 114 -8.97 -5.21 2.99
N LEU A 115 -8.49 -4.40 3.92
CA LEU A 115 -7.31 -4.73 4.72
C LEU A 115 -7.55 -5.98 5.58
N ALA A 116 -8.71 -6.08 6.26
CA ALA A 116 -9.08 -7.28 7.03
C ALA A 116 -9.12 -8.53 6.15
N LYS A 117 -9.70 -8.44 4.95
CA LYS A 117 -9.69 -9.53 3.95
C LYS A 117 -8.28 -9.97 3.59
N ALA A 118 -7.38 -9.02 3.31
CA ALA A 118 -5.98 -9.32 3.00
C ALA A 118 -5.25 -9.96 4.19
N LEU A 119 -5.44 -9.46 5.40
CA LEU A 119 -4.86 -10.01 6.63
C LEU A 119 -5.42 -11.39 6.99
N ALA A 120 -6.66 -11.70 6.60
CA ALA A 120 -7.25 -13.02 6.79
C ALA A 120 -6.52 -14.14 6.02
N GLN A 121 -5.69 -13.81 5.03
CA GLN A 121 -4.77 -14.76 4.39
C GLN A 121 -3.57 -15.10 5.27
N GLU A 122 -3.36 -14.43 6.43
CA GLU A 122 -2.18 -14.57 7.28
C GLU A 122 -0.86 -14.45 6.50
N PRO A 123 -0.70 -13.37 5.68
CA PRO A 123 0.44 -13.24 4.78
C PRO A 123 1.72 -12.86 5.53
N THR A 124 2.89 -13.17 4.92
CA THR A 124 4.19 -12.60 5.32
C THR A 124 4.53 -11.33 4.53
N VAL A 125 3.92 -11.15 3.35
CA VAL A 125 4.05 -9.96 2.50
C VAL A 125 2.69 -9.39 2.15
N LEU A 126 2.50 -8.09 2.39
CA LEU A 126 1.29 -7.36 2.06
C LEU A 126 1.61 -6.32 0.97
N LEU A 127 0.96 -6.44 -0.17
CA LEU A 127 1.08 -5.51 -1.29
C LEU A 127 -0.14 -4.58 -1.29
N LEU A 128 0.10 -3.28 -1.32
CA LEU A 128 -0.94 -2.25 -1.25
C LEU A 128 -0.86 -1.37 -2.51
N ASP A 129 -1.89 -1.42 -3.33
CA ASP A 129 -2.00 -0.56 -4.52
C ASP A 129 -2.85 0.67 -4.17
N GLU A 130 -2.17 1.79 -3.90
CA GLU A 130 -2.77 3.09 -3.59
C GLU A 130 -3.79 3.05 -2.43
N PRO A 131 -3.42 2.52 -1.25
CA PRO A 131 -4.36 2.24 -0.16
C PRO A 131 -5.02 3.49 0.44
N THR A 132 -4.46 4.68 0.19
CA THR A 132 -4.97 5.97 0.70
C THR A 132 -5.77 6.75 -0.33
N ASN A 133 -5.96 6.23 -1.55
CA ASN A 133 -6.76 6.90 -2.57
C ASN A 133 -8.22 7.08 -2.12
N HIS A 134 -8.78 8.23 -2.45
CA HIS A 134 -10.15 8.62 -2.10
C HIS A 134 -10.43 8.71 -0.59
N LEU A 135 -9.40 8.65 0.25
CA LEU A 135 -9.50 8.90 1.68
C LEU A 135 -9.14 10.36 1.98
N ASP A 136 -9.82 10.95 2.96
CA ASP A 136 -9.35 12.20 3.55
C ASP A 136 -8.05 11.97 4.35
N ILE A 137 -7.42 13.06 4.75
CA ILE A 137 -6.13 13.03 5.47
C ILE A 137 -6.24 12.22 6.76
N ARG A 138 -7.33 12.38 7.52
CA ARG A 138 -7.51 11.68 8.79
C ARG A 138 -7.57 10.16 8.59
N HIS A 139 -8.43 9.69 7.67
CA HIS A 139 -8.58 8.26 7.41
C HIS A 139 -7.32 7.65 6.78
N SER A 140 -6.60 8.42 5.95
CA SER A 140 -5.30 8.01 5.40
C SER A 140 -4.27 7.78 6.50
N MET A 141 -4.13 8.72 7.45
CA MET A 141 -3.21 8.60 8.58
C MET A 141 -3.59 7.42 9.48
N GLU A 142 -4.87 7.29 9.85
CA GLU A 142 -5.35 6.18 10.67
C GLU A 142 -5.09 4.80 10.02
N LEU A 143 -5.21 4.69 8.69
CA LEU A 143 -4.91 3.46 7.96
C LEU A 143 -3.40 3.14 7.99
N LEU A 144 -2.55 4.14 7.78
CA LEU A 144 -1.10 3.97 7.76
C LEU A 144 -0.53 3.70 9.16
N ASP A 145 -1.08 4.34 10.20
CA ASP A 145 -0.77 4.03 11.60
C ASP A 145 -1.09 2.56 11.91
N LEU A 146 -2.26 2.09 11.50
CA LEU A 146 -2.65 0.69 11.65
C LEU A 146 -1.69 -0.24 10.91
N LEU A 147 -1.32 0.07 9.67
CA LEU A 147 -0.37 -0.71 8.88
C LEU A 147 1.01 -0.78 9.55
N LYS A 148 1.50 0.36 10.08
CA LYS A 148 2.78 0.40 10.79
C LYS A 148 2.76 -0.42 12.07
N HIS A 149 1.66 -0.36 12.81
CA HIS A 149 1.45 -1.19 14.01
C HIS A 149 1.45 -2.69 13.68
N LEU A 150 0.69 -3.08 12.65
CA LEU A 150 0.65 -4.47 12.17
C LEU A 150 2.01 -4.97 11.67
N GLN A 151 2.79 -4.11 11.00
CA GLN A 151 4.16 -4.41 10.57
C GLN A 151 5.04 -4.77 11.76
N CYS A 152 4.99 -3.96 12.82
CA CYS A 152 5.81 -4.17 14.01
C CYS A 152 5.40 -5.43 14.79
N GLU A 153 4.09 -5.68 14.94
CA GLU A 153 3.58 -6.82 15.72
C GLU A 153 3.72 -8.17 15.02
N ASN A 154 3.51 -8.21 13.70
CA ASN A 154 3.39 -9.47 12.96
C ASN A 154 4.61 -9.78 12.07
N GLN A 155 5.69 -8.99 12.14
CA GLN A 155 6.86 -9.11 11.24
C GLN A 155 6.45 -9.09 9.75
N LEU A 156 5.42 -8.30 9.43
CA LEU A 156 4.84 -8.21 8.10
C LEU A 156 5.72 -7.32 7.21
N THR A 157 6.10 -7.82 6.04
CA THR A 157 6.71 -6.97 5.01
C THR A 157 5.61 -6.27 4.22
N ILE A 158 5.64 -4.94 4.19
CA ILE A 158 4.64 -4.14 3.46
C ILE A 158 5.31 -3.44 2.29
N LEU A 159 4.77 -3.63 1.08
CA LEU A 159 5.07 -2.83 -0.09
C LEU A 159 3.82 -2.03 -0.47
N ALA A 160 3.90 -0.70 -0.37
CA ALA A 160 2.79 0.19 -0.70
C ALA A 160 3.15 1.12 -1.86
N ILE A 161 2.23 1.28 -2.79
CA ILE A 161 2.27 2.34 -3.79
C ILE A 161 1.58 3.55 -3.19
N LEU A 162 2.32 4.65 -3.04
CA LEU A 162 1.81 5.91 -2.48
C LEU A 162 2.04 7.05 -3.46
N HIS A 163 1.12 8.02 -3.51
CA HIS A 163 1.27 9.24 -4.31
C HIS A 163 1.78 10.43 -3.51
N ASP A 164 1.47 10.47 -2.22
CA ASP A 164 1.91 11.54 -1.33
C ASP A 164 3.31 11.24 -0.78
N LEU A 165 4.28 12.04 -1.23
CA LEU A 165 5.67 11.90 -0.83
C LEU A 165 5.89 12.21 0.65
N ASN A 166 5.14 13.17 1.22
CA ASN A 166 5.25 13.50 2.64
C ASN A 166 4.71 12.37 3.52
N ILE A 167 3.62 11.75 3.11
CA ILE A 167 3.10 10.54 3.74
C ILE A 167 4.13 9.40 3.62
N ALA A 168 4.68 9.17 2.43
CA ALA A 168 5.71 8.15 2.22
C ALA A 168 6.93 8.39 3.12
N SER A 169 7.38 9.64 3.27
CA SER A 169 8.47 10.00 4.18
C SER A 169 8.21 9.61 5.62
N LEU A 170 6.99 9.83 6.12
CA LEU A 170 6.64 9.56 7.52
C LEU A 170 6.63 8.06 7.83
N TYR A 171 6.11 7.24 6.93
CA TYR A 171 5.79 5.83 7.23
C TYR A 171 6.78 4.83 6.64
N ALA A 172 7.38 5.10 5.48
CA ALA A 172 8.26 4.15 4.83
C ALA A 172 9.63 4.05 5.51
N ASP A 173 10.17 2.84 5.55
CA ASP A 173 11.55 2.58 5.93
C ASP A 173 12.46 2.74 4.70
N HIS A 174 11.98 2.30 3.52
CA HIS A 174 12.64 2.45 2.23
C HIS A 174 11.68 3.01 1.20
N ILE A 175 12.15 3.85 0.29
CA ILE A 175 11.36 4.48 -0.76
C ILE A 175 11.99 4.13 -2.11
N GLY A 176 11.25 3.39 -2.93
CA GLY A 176 11.61 3.13 -4.33
C GLY A 176 11.07 4.23 -5.24
N LEU A 177 11.93 4.85 -6.03
CA LEU A 177 11.56 5.87 -7.00
C LEU A 177 11.45 5.24 -8.39
N LEU A 178 10.27 5.29 -8.99
CA LEU A 178 9.98 4.65 -10.28
C LEU A 178 9.58 5.68 -11.33
N ARG A 179 10.24 5.65 -12.49
CA ARG A 179 9.93 6.49 -13.64
C ARG A 179 9.93 5.62 -14.91
N ASP A 180 8.90 5.72 -15.73
CA ASP A 180 8.78 5.07 -17.04
C ASP A 180 9.11 3.55 -17.04
N GLY A 181 8.74 2.87 -15.95
CA GLY A 181 9.00 1.44 -15.75
C GLY A 181 10.39 1.11 -15.22
N GLU A 182 11.24 2.09 -14.97
CA GLU A 182 12.59 1.93 -14.45
C GLU A 182 12.73 2.40 -13.00
N LEU A 183 13.40 1.60 -12.18
CA LEU A 183 13.72 1.96 -10.80
C LEU A 183 14.93 2.89 -10.79
N GLN A 184 14.70 4.16 -10.47
CA GLN A 184 15.74 5.18 -10.41
C GLN A 184 16.63 5.05 -9.15
N GLY A 185 16.05 4.52 -8.07
CA GLY A 185 16.80 4.30 -6.83
C GLY A 185 15.91 3.77 -5.70
N ILE A 186 16.57 3.28 -4.65
CA ILE A 186 15.94 2.92 -3.36
C ILE A 186 16.61 3.76 -2.27
N TYR A 187 15.83 4.52 -1.54
CA TYR A 187 16.29 5.51 -0.58
C TYR A 187 15.83 5.16 0.84
N ASN A 188 16.75 5.31 1.80
CA ASN A 188 16.45 5.19 3.23
C ASN A 188 16.02 6.56 3.79
N GLY A 189 14.76 6.90 3.54
CA GLY A 189 14.22 8.24 3.83
C GLY A 189 14.68 9.29 2.83
N PHE A 190 14.20 10.52 3.01
CA PHE A 190 14.60 11.67 2.20
C PHE A 190 15.81 12.37 2.83
N LYS A 191 16.84 12.61 2.02
CA LYS A 191 18.02 13.40 2.39
C LYS A 191 18.25 14.46 1.31
N ASN A 192 18.87 15.58 1.68
CA ASN A 192 19.11 16.69 0.75
C ASN A 192 19.91 16.27 -0.50
N GLU A 193 20.78 15.27 -0.37
CA GLU A 193 21.52 14.69 -1.51
C GLU A 193 20.61 14.05 -2.57
N HIS A 194 19.36 13.66 -2.21
CA HIS A 194 18.37 13.05 -3.10
C HIS A 194 17.45 14.07 -3.79
N GLU A 195 17.48 15.36 -3.42
CA GLU A 195 16.57 16.39 -3.95
C GLU A 195 16.56 16.44 -5.48
N LYS A 196 17.74 16.28 -6.08
CA LYS A 196 17.91 16.30 -7.53
C LYS A 196 17.17 15.16 -8.19
N ASP A 197 17.34 13.92 -7.71
CA ASP A 197 16.70 12.72 -8.29
C ASP A 197 15.18 12.84 -8.26
N PHE A 198 14.63 13.27 -7.11
CA PHE A 198 13.18 13.46 -6.97
C PHE A 198 12.67 14.62 -7.82
N SER A 199 13.40 15.74 -7.86
CA SER A 199 13.04 16.90 -8.69
C SER A 199 13.03 16.56 -10.18
N GLU A 200 13.94 15.74 -10.66
CA GLU A 200 14.00 15.27 -12.05
C GLU A 200 12.87 14.32 -12.39
N VAL A 201 12.54 13.36 -11.50
CA VAL A 201 11.47 12.39 -11.75
C VAL A 201 10.10 13.03 -11.73
N TYR A 202 9.85 13.97 -10.82
CA TYR A 202 8.56 14.65 -10.69
C TYR A 202 8.45 15.93 -11.54
N GLU A 203 9.56 16.37 -12.16
CA GLU A 203 9.65 17.61 -12.96
C GLU A 203 9.23 18.86 -12.16
N VAL A 204 9.44 18.83 -10.84
CA VAL A 204 9.13 19.91 -9.90
C VAL A 204 10.32 20.13 -8.99
N GLN A 205 10.71 21.39 -8.81
CA GLN A 205 11.76 21.70 -7.84
C GLN A 205 11.26 21.42 -6.43
N MET A 206 12.07 20.67 -5.67
CA MET A 206 11.78 20.23 -4.31
C MET A 206 12.93 20.64 -3.38
N GLU A 207 12.59 20.92 -2.14
CA GLU A 207 13.54 21.09 -1.03
C GLU A 207 13.13 20.13 0.09
N PHE A 208 14.12 19.50 0.74
CA PHE A 208 13.87 18.59 1.85
C PHE A 208 14.26 19.29 3.15
N GLN A 209 13.33 19.34 4.09
CA GLN A 209 13.56 19.97 5.39
C GLN A 209 13.13 19.01 6.50
N GLN A 210 13.86 19.03 7.61
CA GLN A 210 13.56 18.19 8.74
C GLN A 210 12.20 18.57 9.35
N HIS A 211 11.37 17.56 9.60
CA HIS A 211 10.11 17.75 10.30
C HIS A 211 10.37 18.17 11.76
N PRO A 212 9.67 19.19 12.30
CA PRO A 212 10.01 19.79 13.60
C PRO A 212 9.81 18.87 14.82
N LYS A 213 9.06 17.77 14.68
CA LYS A 213 8.71 16.87 15.78
C LYS A 213 9.18 15.43 15.61
N VAL A 214 9.60 15.03 14.43
CA VAL A 214 10.04 13.64 14.16
C VAL A 214 11.33 13.65 13.34
N ALA A 215 12.19 12.64 13.52
CA ALA A 215 13.47 12.53 12.82
C ALA A 215 13.28 12.04 11.36
N LYS A 216 12.42 12.73 10.60
CA LYS A 216 12.11 12.47 9.20
C LYS A 216 12.10 13.79 8.44
N ASN A 217 12.53 13.78 7.17
CA ASN A 217 12.43 14.95 6.32
C ASN A 217 11.09 15.02 5.60
N GLN A 218 10.62 16.23 5.40
CA GLN A 218 9.43 16.56 4.61
C GLN A 218 9.85 17.25 3.33
N ILE A 219 9.01 17.17 2.31
CA ILE A 219 9.24 17.76 0.99
C ILE A 219 8.45 19.05 0.88
N PHE A 220 9.14 20.11 0.49
CA PHE A 220 8.56 21.40 0.15
C PHE A 220 8.67 21.61 -1.34
N LEU A 221 7.49 21.71 -1.98
CA LEU A 221 7.40 21.94 -3.43
C LEU A 221 7.55 23.43 -3.74
N LEU A 222 8.36 23.76 -4.74
CA LEU A 222 8.54 25.13 -5.24
C LEU A 222 7.78 25.33 -6.55
N PRO A 223 6.60 26.00 -6.52
CA PRO A 223 5.83 26.27 -7.72
C PRO A 223 6.60 27.18 -8.71
N GLN A 224 6.58 26.84 -10.00
CA GLN A 224 7.31 27.58 -11.04
C GLN A 224 6.96 29.06 -11.11
N PHE A 225 5.69 29.45 -10.83
CA PHE A 225 5.29 30.83 -10.86
C PHE A 225 5.94 31.69 -9.77
N LEU A 226 6.29 31.11 -8.62
CA LEU A 226 7.03 31.79 -7.55
C LEU A 226 8.52 31.96 -7.89
N GLN A 227 9.09 31.05 -8.65
CA GLN A 227 10.48 31.14 -9.11
C GLN A 227 10.67 32.32 -10.10
N LYS A 228 9.69 32.56 -10.98
CA LYS A 228 9.71 33.69 -11.93
C LYS A 228 9.64 35.04 -11.22
N ARG A 229 8.95 35.16 -10.09
CA ARG A 229 8.89 36.39 -9.29
C ARG A 229 10.23 36.78 -8.68
N LYS A 230 11.01 35.84 -8.13
CA LYS A 230 12.36 36.14 -7.60
C LYS A 230 13.30 36.72 -8.67
N LYS A 231 13.21 36.30 -9.93
CA LYS A 231 14.00 36.87 -11.05
C LYS A 231 13.57 38.27 -11.45
N HIS A 232 12.32 38.67 -11.22
CA HIS A 232 11.83 40.04 -11.56
C HIS A 232 12.06 41.03 -10.40
N THR A 233 11.98 40.57 -9.15
CA THR A 233 12.19 41.46 -7.98
C THR A 233 13.67 41.88 -7.86
N LEU A 234 14.60 41.05 -8.28
CA LEU A 234 16.05 41.37 -8.28
C LEU A 234 16.43 42.36 -9.43
N LYS A 235 15.61 42.54 -10.45
CA LYS A 235 15.86 43.55 -11.53
C LYS A 235 15.40 44.95 -11.19
N ASN A 236 14.60 45.14 -10.13
CA ASN A 236 14.06 46.46 -9.76
C ASN A 236 14.79 47.10 -8.58
N TYR A 237 15.93 46.54 -8.15
CA TYR A 237 16.78 47.07 -7.07
C TYR A 237 18.27 47.24 -7.47
N VAL A 238 18.54 47.41 -8.80
CA VAL A 238 19.86 47.83 -9.29
C VAL A 238 19.72 49.12 -10.07
#